data_1b98dc62db4994bce5fbbdc81b50271a
#
_entry.id   1b98dc62db4994bce5fbbdc81b50271a
#
_cell.length_a   1.000
_cell.length_b   1.000
_cell.length_c   1.000
_cell.angle_alpha   90.00
_cell.angle_beta   90.00
_cell.angle_gamma   90.00
#
_symmetry.space_group_name_H-M   'P 1'
#
loop_
_entity.id
_entity.type
_entity.pdbx_description
1 polymer ?
#
loop_
_entity_poly.entity_id
_entity_poly.type
_entity_poly.pdbx_seq_one_letter_code
_entity_poly.pdbx_strand_id
1 'polypeptide(L)'
;MANIQHDLLMLRGARDMRPVLMSVVGDPYDMGRKDNDKPSGLMKYVGSNDHSDSHTRCVLMLLRSYDHPFLILTKGGMLAAKDFDLYGPNDAFGVTLTFDNDADSLHWEPGAALPADRIASLKEAHRRNIRTWVSMEPVICPEQTMHLIEMTYDFVDCFWIGKLNHFPELEAKIDWPKFRREVEALLQKCGKQPGTGMG
;
A
#
# COMPACT_ATOMS: atom_id res chain seq x y z
N MET A 1 -11.17 18.01 10.76
CA MET A 1 -10.49 17.11 11.72
C MET A 1 -11.38 16.62 12.86
N ALA A 2 -12.33 17.41 13.34
CA ALA A 2 -13.37 16.90 14.26
C ALA A 2 -14.10 15.64 13.72
N ASN A 3 -14.14 15.46 12.41
CA ASN A 3 -14.81 14.33 11.76
C ASN A 3 -14.11 12.99 11.97
N ILE A 4 -12.77 12.92 11.90
CA ILE A 4 -12.06 11.62 12.00
C ILE A 4 -12.27 10.97 13.37
N GLN A 5 -12.15 11.74 14.45
CA GLN A 5 -12.43 11.19 15.80
C GLN A 5 -13.87 10.78 15.98
N HIS A 6 -14.79 11.63 15.49
CA HIS A 6 -16.21 11.31 15.53
C HIS A 6 -16.50 10.02 14.75
N ASP A 7 -15.95 9.90 13.54
CA ASP A 7 -16.14 8.74 12.68
C ASP A 7 -15.55 7.46 13.31
N LEU A 8 -14.35 7.55 13.92
CA LEU A 8 -13.74 6.42 14.65
C LEU A 8 -14.56 6.01 15.88
N LEU A 9 -15.11 6.98 16.62
CA LEU A 9 -16.00 6.70 17.74
C LEU A 9 -17.30 6.03 17.26
N MET A 10 -17.86 6.47 16.15
CA MET A 10 -19.05 5.88 15.55
C MET A 10 -18.79 4.46 15.06
N LEU A 11 -17.66 4.23 14.36
CA LEU A 11 -17.24 2.90 13.92
C LEU A 11 -17.04 1.94 15.09
N ARG A 12 -16.40 2.38 16.17
CA ARG A 12 -16.26 1.58 17.41
C ARG A 12 -17.60 1.29 18.06
N GLY A 13 -18.47 2.28 18.12
CA GLY A 13 -19.84 2.12 18.65
C GLY A 13 -20.68 1.15 17.83
N ALA A 14 -20.51 1.16 16.50
CA ALA A 14 -21.16 0.21 15.57
C ALA A 14 -20.49 -1.16 15.55
N ARG A 15 -19.37 -1.37 16.25
CA ARG A 15 -18.50 -2.55 16.17
C ARG A 15 -18.01 -2.84 14.73
N ASP A 16 -17.90 -1.82 13.92
CA ASP A 16 -17.35 -1.94 12.57
C ASP A 16 -15.82 -1.91 12.63
N MET A 17 -15.21 -3.07 12.50
CA MET A 17 -13.77 -3.29 12.56
C MET A 17 -13.16 -3.49 11.17
N ARG A 18 -13.84 -3.06 10.11
CA ARG A 18 -13.24 -3.07 8.76
C ARG A 18 -12.03 -2.15 8.76
N PRO A 19 -10.89 -2.60 8.22
CA PRO A 19 -9.69 -1.79 8.23
C PRO A 19 -9.81 -0.52 7.40
N VAL A 20 -9.23 0.57 7.89
CA VAL A 20 -9.12 1.82 7.13
C VAL A 20 -8.00 1.69 6.10
N LEU A 21 -8.34 1.79 4.83
CA LEU A 21 -7.34 1.87 3.76
C LEU A 21 -6.84 3.32 3.63
N MET A 22 -5.54 3.49 3.83
CA MET A 22 -4.86 4.77 3.62
C MET A 22 -4.14 4.75 2.27
N SER A 23 -4.44 5.71 1.38
CA SER A 23 -3.78 5.96 0.08
C SER A 23 -4.69 6.05 -1.15
N VAL A 24 -6.01 6.18 -0.96
CA VAL A 24 -6.93 6.23 -2.12
C VAL A 24 -6.87 7.58 -2.86
N VAL A 25 -6.47 8.67 -2.20
CA VAL A 25 -6.48 10.04 -2.77
C VAL A 25 -5.09 10.69 -2.77
N GLY A 26 -4.13 10.11 -2.07
CA GLY A 26 -2.75 10.61 -2.01
C GLY A 26 -1.84 9.63 -1.28
N ASP A 27 -0.57 9.63 -1.63
CA ASP A 27 0.39 8.70 -1.02
C ASP A 27 0.68 9.11 0.44
N PRO A 28 0.52 8.20 1.42
CA PRO A 28 0.83 8.50 2.81
C PRO A 28 2.32 8.81 3.06
N TYR A 29 3.22 8.40 2.14
CA TYR A 29 4.67 8.61 2.23
C TYR A 29 5.21 9.29 0.97
N ASP A 30 4.52 10.36 0.52
CA ASP A 30 4.92 11.15 -0.65
C ASP A 30 6.31 11.79 -0.44
N MET A 31 7.26 11.44 -1.30
CA MET A 31 8.63 11.96 -1.29
C MET A 31 8.73 13.46 -1.63
N GLY A 32 7.72 14.03 -2.32
CA GLY A 32 7.66 15.46 -2.67
C GLY A 32 7.10 16.36 -1.57
N ARG A 33 6.55 15.79 -0.50
CA ARG A 33 5.94 16.55 0.58
C ARG A 33 7.01 17.11 1.51
N LYS A 34 7.14 18.42 1.57
CA LYS A 34 7.99 19.07 2.57
C LYS A 34 7.31 18.94 3.93
N ASP A 35 8.05 18.47 4.94
CA ASP A 35 7.60 18.31 6.34
C ASP A 35 7.05 19.61 7.01
N ASN A 36 7.02 20.72 6.28
CA ASN A 36 6.56 22.02 6.76
C ASN A 36 5.03 22.19 6.82
N ASP A 37 4.27 21.27 6.20
CA ASP A 37 2.80 21.26 6.29
C ASP A 37 2.30 20.45 7.50
N LYS A 38 2.81 20.74 8.70
CA LYS A 38 2.36 20.11 9.94
C LYS A 38 0.93 20.56 10.26
N PRO A 39 -0.03 19.65 10.41
CA PRO A 39 -1.34 20.03 10.88
C PRO A 39 -1.27 20.34 12.36
N SER A 40 -1.21 21.61 12.71
CA SER A 40 -1.19 22.10 14.08
C SER A 40 -2.35 21.62 14.98
N GLY A 41 -3.33 20.93 14.43
CA GLY A 41 -4.49 20.41 15.14
C GLY A 41 -4.47 18.91 15.45
N LEU A 42 -3.75 18.07 14.67
CA LEU A 42 -3.79 16.61 14.84
C LEU A 42 -3.00 16.14 16.07
N MET A 43 -1.89 16.80 16.35
CA MET A 43 -0.99 16.46 17.46
C MET A 43 -1.66 16.59 18.84
N LYS A 44 -2.62 17.53 18.98
CA LYS A 44 -3.38 17.72 20.22
C LYS A 44 -4.19 16.47 20.64
N TYR A 45 -4.53 15.62 19.67
CA TYR A 45 -5.38 14.45 19.89
C TYR A 45 -4.61 13.15 20.12
N VAL A 46 -3.33 13.12 19.75
CA VAL A 46 -2.51 11.89 19.83
C VAL A 46 -1.63 11.88 21.10
N GLY A 47 -1.63 12.96 21.85
CA GLY A 47 -0.80 13.08 23.07
C GLY A 47 0.71 13.11 22.79
N SER A 48 1.12 13.21 21.50
CA SER A 48 2.52 13.36 21.12
C SER A 48 2.96 14.79 21.27
N ASN A 49 3.98 15.00 22.10
CA ASN A 49 4.69 16.29 22.23
C ASN A 49 5.85 16.39 21.23
N ASP A 50 6.07 15.37 20.40
CA ASP A 50 7.14 15.35 19.42
C ASP A 50 6.66 15.98 18.10
N HIS A 51 7.13 17.18 17.84
CA HIS A 51 6.86 17.94 16.62
C HIS A 51 7.55 17.34 15.37
N SER A 52 8.31 16.24 15.51
CA SER A 52 8.96 15.53 14.40
C SER A 52 8.05 14.51 13.72
N ASP A 53 6.91 14.15 14.32
CA ASP A 53 6.00 13.16 13.77
C ASP A 53 5.34 13.63 12.46
N SER A 54 5.38 12.77 11.43
CA SER A 54 4.69 13.02 10.17
C SER A 54 3.17 12.93 10.34
N HIS A 55 2.42 13.52 9.41
CA HIS A 55 0.95 13.38 9.35
C HIS A 55 0.50 11.93 9.36
N THR A 56 1.19 11.08 8.59
CA THR A 56 0.91 9.65 8.50
C THR A 56 1.05 9.00 9.88
N ARG A 57 2.18 9.24 10.56
CA ARG A 57 2.41 8.70 11.89
C ARG A 57 1.32 9.11 12.88
N CYS A 58 0.94 10.39 12.88
CA CYS A 58 -0.13 10.89 13.76
C CYS A 58 -1.47 10.18 13.49
N VAL A 59 -1.82 9.93 12.24
CA VAL A 59 -3.05 9.20 11.89
C VAL A 59 -2.97 7.74 12.34
N LEU A 60 -1.84 7.07 12.13
CA LEU A 60 -1.64 5.68 12.56
C LEU A 60 -1.72 5.56 14.10
N MET A 61 -1.10 6.49 14.84
CA MET A 61 -1.22 6.54 16.30
C MET A 61 -2.66 6.74 16.76
N LEU A 62 -3.42 7.59 16.05
CA LEU A 62 -4.84 7.80 16.33
C LEU A 62 -5.64 6.50 16.10
N LEU A 63 -5.47 5.83 14.96
CA LEU A 63 -6.13 4.55 14.68
C LEU A 63 -5.80 3.50 15.75
N ARG A 64 -4.54 3.41 16.16
CA ARG A 64 -4.09 2.53 17.25
C ARG A 64 -4.75 2.85 18.58
N SER A 65 -4.92 4.14 18.92
CA SER A 65 -5.55 4.55 20.18
C SER A 65 -7.03 4.16 20.27
N TYR A 66 -7.67 3.89 19.12
CA TYR A 66 -9.04 3.40 19.01
C TYR A 66 -9.12 1.89 18.74
N ASP A 67 -7.98 1.17 18.75
CA ASP A 67 -7.88 -0.25 18.38
C ASP A 67 -8.44 -0.55 16.98
N HIS A 68 -8.36 0.42 16.07
CA HIS A 68 -8.93 0.30 14.74
C HIS A 68 -7.87 -0.17 13.74
N PRO A 69 -8.09 -1.28 13.01
CA PRO A 69 -7.11 -1.80 12.07
C PRO A 69 -6.97 -0.89 10.85
N PHE A 70 -5.78 -0.91 10.24
CA PHE A 70 -5.49 -0.15 9.03
C PHE A 70 -4.72 -0.94 7.99
N LEU A 71 -4.88 -0.56 6.74
CA LEU A 71 -4.11 -1.02 5.60
C LEU A 71 -3.40 0.18 4.99
N ILE A 72 -2.09 0.09 4.79
CA ILE A 72 -1.32 1.09 4.05
C ILE A 72 -1.10 0.60 2.63
N LEU A 73 -1.22 1.50 1.67
CA LEU A 73 -0.74 1.34 0.30
C LEU A 73 0.08 2.57 -0.07
N THR A 74 1.33 2.36 -0.50
CA THR A 74 2.24 3.47 -0.79
C THR A 74 3.19 3.16 -1.96
N LYS A 75 3.71 4.21 -2.57
CA LYS A 75 4.85 4.19 -3.49
C LYS A 75 6.12 4.80 -2.85
N GLY A 76 6.07 5.11 -1.56
CA GLY A 76 7.15 5.79 -0.81
C GLY A 76 8.29 4.88 -0.35
N GLY A 77 8.23 3.57 -0.64
CA GLY A 77 9.30 2.62 -0.33
C GLY A 77 9.70 2.60 1.14
N MET A 78 11.01 2.62 1.42
CA MET A 78 11.58 2.55 2.76
C MET A 78 11.24 3.73 3.69
N LEU A 79 10.72 4.84 3.14
CA LEU A 79 10.22 5.94 3.99
C LEU A 79 9.11 5.48 4.95
N ALA A 80 8.37 4.43 4.59
CA ALA A 80 7.32 3.86 5.42
C ALA A 80 7.87 3.10 6.64
N ALA A 81 9.10 2.58 6.57
CA ALA A 81 9.67 1.71 7.61
C ALA A 81 9.82 2.40 8.98
N LYS A 82 9.84 3.73 9.01
CA LYS A 82 9.87 4.52 10.25
C LYS A 82 8.64 4.34 11.13
N ASP A 83 7.52 3.93 10.54
CA ASP A 83 6.24 3.78 11.23
C ASP A 83 5.84 2.31 11.47
N PHE A 84 6.71 1.35 11.13
CA PHE A 84 6.45 -0.09 11.32
C PHE A 84 6.32 -0.52 12.78
N ASP A 85 6.79 0.29 13.72
CA ASP A 85 6.57 0.10 15.17
C ASP A 85 5.10 0.24 15.59
N LEU A 86 4.26 0.87 14.75
CA LEU A 86 2.84 1.10 15.02
C LEU A 86 1.93 -0.03 14.54
N TYR A 87 2.45 -0.99 13.74
CA TYR A 87 1.63 -2.06 13.18
C TYR A 87 1.31 -3.14 14.21
N GLY A 88 0.07 -3.60 14.22
CA GLY A 88 -0.41 -4.72 15.02
C GLY A 88 -0.85 -5.90 14.14
N PRO A 89 -1.38 -6.97 14.75
CA PRO A 89 -1.69 -8.22 14.05
C PRO A 89 -2.78 -8.11 12.98
N ASN A 90 -3.63 -7.08 13.06
CA ASN A 90 -4.74 -6.86 12.14
C ASN A 90 -4.43 -5.81 11.06
N ASP A 91 -3.24 -5.22 11.11
CA ASP A 91 -2.79 -4.21 10.15
C ASP A 91 -2.04 -4.87 8.99
N ALA A 92 -1.95 -4.17 7.85
CA ALA A 92 -1.15 -4.64 6.74
C ALA A 92 -0.45 -3.49 6.02
N PHE A 93 0.76 -3.76 5.57
CA PHE A 93 1.58 -2.87 4.76
C PHE A 93 1.61 -3.33 3.31
N GLY A 94 1.35 -2.42 2.39
CA GLY A 94 1.39 -2.69 0.97
C GLY A 94 2.08 -1.61 0.18
N VAL A 95 2.56 -2.01 -0.98
CA VAL A 95 3.12 -1.10 -1.99
C VAL A 95 2.43 -1.28 -3.32
N THR A 96 2.30 -0.19 -4.07
CA THR A 96 2.02 -0.30 -5.50
C THR A 96 3.32 -0.67 -6.21
N LEU A 97 3.28 -1.71 -7.04
CA LEU A 97 4.45 -2.22 -7.74
C LEU A 97 4.04 -2.63 -9.17
N THR A 98 4.14 -1.68 -10.09
CA THR A 98 3.68 -1.82 -11.47
C THR A 98 4.81 -2.24 -12.42
N PHE A 99 6.04 -1.80 -12.14
CA PHE A 99 7.22 -1.99 -12.97
C PHE A 99 8.35 -2.69 -12.20
N ASP A 100 9.12 -3.53 -12.91
CA ASP A 100 10.29 -4.24 -12.38
C ASP A 100 11.62 -3.54 -12.66
N ASN A 101 11.59 -2.43 -13.42
CA ASN A 101 12.76 -1.65 -13.80
C ASN A 101 12.56 -0.16 -13.54
N ASP A 102 13.69 0.53 -13.35
CA ASP A 102 13.71 1.95 -12.99
C ASP A 102 13.24 2.85 -14.13
N ALA A 103 13.53 2.51 -15.39
CA ALA A 103 13.22 3.36 -16.54
C ALA A 103 11.70 3.53 -16.71
N ASP A 104 10.95 2.43 -16.70
CA ASP A 104 9.49 2.46 -16.78
C ASP A 104 8.88 3.09 -15.53
N SER A 105 9.41 2.74 -14.35
CA SER A 105 8.94 3.32 -13.09
C SER A 105 9.09 4.85 -13.07
N LEU A 106 10.22 5.39 -13.48
CA LEU A 106 10.44 6.83 -13.55
C LEU A 106 9.57 7.52 -14.61
N HIS A 107 9.32 6.84 -15.73
CA HIS A 107 8.50 7.35 -16.81
C HIS A 107 7.02 7.48 -16.41
N TRP A 108 6.47 6.43 -15.80
CA TRP A 108 5.05 6.35 -15.48
C TRP A 108 4.69 6.89 -14.09
N GLU A 109 5.61 6.81 -13.14
CA GLU A 109 5.41 7.18 -11.73
C GLU A 109 6.50 8.16 -11.26
N PRO A 110 6.63 9.33 -11.90
CA PRO A 110 7.64 10.33 -11.52
C PRO A 110 7.43 10.77 -10.06
N GLY A 111 8.51 10.75 -9.26
CA GLY A 111 8.47 11.11 -7.84
C GLY A 111 8.14 9.96 -6.89
N ALA A 112 7.83 8.77 -7.37
CA ALA A 112 7.70 7.58 -6.54
C ALA A 112 9.09 6.95 -6.24
N ALA A 113 9.19 6.19 -5.15
CA ALA A 113 10.38 5.39 -4.87
C ALA A 113 10.60 4.34 -5.97
N LEU A 114 11.85 4.02 -6.27
CA LEU A 114 12.19 3.01 -7.27
C LEU A 114 11.70 1.62 -6.87
N PRO A 115 11.47 0.70 -7.83
CA PRO A 115 10.96 -0.64 -7.55
C PRO A 115 11.78 -1.39 -6.51
N ALA A 116 13.10 -1.32 -6.58
CA ALA A 116 13.99 -1.96 -5.61
C ALA A 116 13.78 -1.46 -4.17
N ASP A 117 13.53 -0.18 -3.97
CA ASP A 117 13.27 0.42 -2.66
C ASP A 117 11.89 0.01 -2.12
N ARG A 118 10.87 -0.06 -2.99
CA ARG A 118 9.54 -0.57 -2.61
C ARG A 118 9.61 -2.05 -2.21
N ILE A 119 10.36 -2.87 -2.94
CA ILE A 119 10.61 -4.29 -2.61
C ILE A 119 11.36 -4.40 -1.28
N ALA A 120 12.36 -3.55 -1.02
CA ALA A 120 13.07 -3.54 0.24
C ALA A 120 12.14 -3.24 1.43
N SER A 121 11.18 -2.32 1.27
CA SER A 121 10.19 -2.02 2.33
C SER A 121 9.27 -3.19 2.64
N LEU A 122 8.84 -3.97 1.63
CA LEU A 122 8.06 -5.20 1.83
C LEU A 122 8.87 -6.25 2.60
N LYS A 123 10.14 -6.46 2.23
CA LYS A 123 11.02 -7.40 2.95
C LYS A 123 11.20 -7.00 4.41
N GLU A 124 11.39 -5.72 4.68
CA GLU A 124 11.53 -5.21 6.04
C GLU A 124 10.22 -5.37 6.85
N ALA A 125 9.06 -5.09 6.23
CA ALA A 125 7.76 -5.32 6.85
C ALA A 125 7.56 -6.80 7.20
N HIS A 126 7.82 -7.70 6.24
CA HIS A 126 7.75 -9.14 6.43
C HIS A 126 8.68 -9.63 7.55
N ARG A 127 9.93 -9.13 7.60
CA ARG A 127 10.90 -9.44 8.67
C ARG A 127 10.39 -9.04 10.06
N ARG A 128 9.52 -8.03 10.15
CA ARG A 128 8.87 -7.59 11.39
C ARG A 128 7.54 -8.28 11.66
N ASN A 129 7.20 -9.33 10.89
CA ASN A 129 5.93 -10.04 10.98
C ASN A 129 4.69 -9.15 10.72
N ILE A 130 4.85 -8.10 9.93
CA ILE A 130 3.74 -7.30 9.42
C ILE A 130 3.19 -8.01 8.18
N ARG A 131 1.87 -8.16 8.09
CA ARG A 131 1.22 -8.67 6.88
C ARG A 131 1.54 -7.78 5.70
N THR A 132 1.93 -8.39 4.58
CA THR A 132 2.36 -7.66 3.40
C THR A 132 1.42 -7.88 2.22
N TRP A 133 1.24 -6.88 1.39
CA TRP A 133 0.49 -7.00 0.17
C TRP A 133 1.04 -6.11 -0.93
N VAL A 134 0.76 -6.48 -2.18
CA VAL A 134 1.18 -5.71 -3.35
C VAL A 134 -0.03 -5.40 -4.21
N SER A 135 -0.15 -4.13 -4.60
CA SER A 135 -1.06 -3.70 -5.66
C SER A 135 -0.27 -3.57 -6.97
N MET A 136 -0.58 -4.44 -7.92
CA MET A 136 -0.11 -4.39 -9.30
C MET A 136 -1.22 -3.78 -10.17
N GLU A 137 -1.62 -2.58 -9.81
CA GLU A 137 -2.69 -1.85 -10.46
C GLU A 137 -2.23 -0.41 -10.75
N PRO A 138 -2.24 0.00 -12.03
CA PRO A 138 -2.67 -0.79 -13.19
C PRO A 138 -1.59 -1.72 -13.75
N VAL A 139 -1.99 -2.87 -14.31
CA VAL A 139 -1.10 -3.67 -15.15
C VAL A 139 -0.91 -2.95 -16.48
N ILE A 140 0.35 -2.61 -16.80
CA ILE A 140 0.75 -1.98 -18.07
C ILE A 140 1.55 -2.96 -18.92
N CYS A 141 2.46 -3.70 -18.29
CA CYS A 141 3.28 -4.73 -18.90
C CYS A 141 3.05 -6.07 -18.20
N PRO A 142 2.31 -7.02 -18.79
CA PRO A 142 2.03 -8.33 -18.19
C PRO A 142 3.28 -9.10 -17.79
N GLU A 143 4.34 -9.03 -18.61
CA GLU A 143 5.59 -9.75 -18.37
C GLU A 143 6.28 -9.24 -17.10
N GLN A 144 6.29 -7.92 -16.89
CA GLN A 144 6.85 -7.33 -15.67
C GLN A 144 6.03 -7.71 -14.44
N THR A 145 4.69 -7.76 -14.56
CA THR A 145 3.82 -8.21 -13.46
C THR A 145 4.15 -9.65 -13.06
N MET A 146 4.32 -10.56 -14.03
CA MET A 146 4.70 -11.95 -13.76
C MET A 146 6.06 -12.04 -13.07
N HIS A 147 7.06 -11.30 -13.56
CA HIS A 147 8.40 -11.25 -12.97
C HIS A 147 8.38 -10.69 -11.54
N LEU A 148 7.59 -9.64 -11.29
CA LEU A 148 7.44 -9.09 -9.94
C LEU A 148 6.81 -10.08 -8.95
N ILE A 149 5.84 -10.89 -9.39
CA ILE A 149 5.30 -11.97 -8.55
C ILE A 149 6.40 -12.96 -8.20
N GLU A 150 7.20 -13.42 -9.19
CA GLU A 150 8.31 -14.34 -8.97
C GLU A 150 9.38 -13.77 -8.03
N MET A 151 9.63 -12.46 -8.08
CA MET A 151 10.60 -11.79 -7.22
C MET A 151 10.13 -11.62 -5.76
N THR A 152 8.81 -11.63 -5.52
CA THR A 152 8.25 -11.14 -4.25
C THR A 152 7.40 -12.16 -3.49
N TYR A 153 7.02 -13.29 -4.09
CA TYR A 153 6.09 -14.25 -3.48
C TYR A 153 6.53 -14.79 -2.11
N ASP A 154 7.83 -14.87 -1.83
CA ASP A 154 8.34 -15.40 -0.57
C ASP A 154 8.00 -14.53 0.66
N PHE A 155 7.84 -13.23 0.44
CA PHE A 155 7.62 -12.24 1.50
C PHE A 155 6.37 -11.36 1.30
N VAL A 156 5.53 -11.70 0.32
CA VAL A 156 4.23 -11.04 0.07
C VAL A 156 3.10 -12.02 0.37
N ASP A 157 2.18 -11.64 1.24
CA ASP A 157 1.05 -12.48 1.65
C ASP A 157 -0.10 -12.42 0.66
N CYS A 158 -0.34 -11.27 0.03
CA CYS A 158 -1.47 -11.06 -0.87
C CYS A 158 -1.08 -10.21 -2.09
N PHE A 159 -1.57 -10.60 -3.27
CA PHE A 159 -1.40 -9.88 -4.53
C PHE A 159 -2.75 -9.37 -5.01
N TRP A 160 -2.83 -8.07 -5.24
CA TRP A 160 -3.96 -7.41 -5.86
C TRP A 160 -3.56 -6.98 -7.27
N ILE A 161 -4.24 -7.51 -8.28
CA ILE A 161 -3.86 -7.32 -9.68
C ILE A 161 -5.07 -6.77 -10.44
N GLY A 162 -4.91 -5.61 -11.05
CA GLY A 162 -6.02 -4.90 -11.66
C GLY A 162 -5.69 -4.27 -13.00
N LYS A 163 -6.74 -4.02 -13.79
CA LYS A 163 -6.66 -3.39 -15.10
C LYS A 163 -6.38 -1.89 -15.00
N LEU A 164 -5.84 -1.34 -16.08
CA LEU A 164 -5.74 0.09 -16.27
C LEU A 164 -7.14 0.65 -16.64
N ASN A 165 -7.71 1.46 -15.76
CA ASN A 165 -8.97 2.12 -16.05
C ASN A 165 -8.75 3.41 -16.85
N HIS A 166 -9.67 3.74 -17.76
CA HIS A 166 -9.68 4.98 -18.56
C HIS A 166 -8.63 5.11 -19.67
N PHE A 167 -7.91 4.02 -20.03
CA PHE A 167 -6.95 3.99 -21.14
C PHE A 167 -7.22 2.82 -22.09
N PRO A 168 -8.32 2.87 -22.85
CA PRO A 168 -8.76 1.72 -23.66
C PRO A 168 -7.73 1.26 -24.71
N GLU A 169 -6.90 2.18 -25.22
CA GLU A 169 -5.85 1.85 -26.20
C GLU A 169 -4.74 0.98 -25.62
N LEU A 170 -4.40 1.17 -24.35
CA LEU A 170 -3.42 0.34 -23.63
C LEU A 170 -4.07 -0.97 -23.18
N GLU A 171 -5.29 -0.89 -22.68
CA GLU A 171 -6.06 -2.04 -22.24
C GLU A 171 -6.27 -3.04 -23.39
N ALA A 172 -6.55 -2.56 -24.60
CA ALA A 172 -6.77 -3.40 -25.80
C ALA A 172 -5.51 -4.15 -26.25
N LYS A 173 -4.30 -3.76 -25.81
CA LYS A 173 -3.05 -4.46 -26.16
C LYS A 173 -2.81 -5.73 -25.35
N ILE A 174 -3.56 -5.93 -24.26
CA ILE A 174 -3.36 -7.05 -23.34
C ILE A 174 -4.46 -8.10 -23.57
N ASP A 175 -4.06 -9.34 -23.80
CA ASP A 175 -4.99 -10.49 -23.76
C ASP A 175 -5.31 -10.83 -22.32
N TRP A 176 -6.29 -10.13 -21.75
CA TRP A 176 -6.69 -10.26 -20.34
C TRP A 176 -7.10 -11.68 -19.95
N PRO A 177 -7.87 -12.43 -20.75
CA PRO A 177 -8.21 -13.81 -20.45
C PRO A 177 -7.00 -14.74 -20.37
N LYS A 178 -6.00 -14.54 -21.25
CA LYS A 178 -4.74 -15.29 -21.22
C LYS A 178 -3.91 -14.89 -20.00
N PHE A 179 -3.67 -13.60 -19.80
CA PHE A 179 -2.90 -13.06 -18.70
C PHE A 179 -3.46 -13.52 -17.34
N ARG A 180 -4.77 -13.47 -17.16
CA ARG A 180 -5.44 -13.94 -15.94
C ARG A 180 -5.10 -15.39 -15.63
N ARG A 181 -5.21 -16.29 -16.62
CA ARG A 181 -4.87 -17.71 -16.45
C ARG A 181 -3.41 -17.92 -16.07
N GLU A 182 -2.50 -17.16 -16.70
CA GLU A 182 -1.07 -17.24 -16.41
C GLU A 182 -0.74 -16.78 -14.99
N VAL A 183 -1.33 -15.66 -14.55
CA VAL A 183 -1.18 -15.14 -13.18
C VAL A 183 -1.74 -16.13 -12.15
N GLU A 184 -2.96 -16.65 -12.37
CA GLU A 184 -3.60 -17.62 -11.47
C GLU A 184 -2.73 -18.88 -11.32
N ALA A 185 -2.19 -19.39 -12.44
CA ALA A 185 -1.31 -20.55 -12.43
C ALA A 185 0.01 -20.27 -11.69
N LEU A 186 0.61 -19.09 -11.89
CA LEU A 186 1.83 -18.70 -11.19
C LEU A 186 1.60 -18.56 -9.68
N LEU A 187 0.56 -17.84 -9.27
CA LEU A 187 0.22 -17.67 -7.86
C LEU A 187 -0.07 -19.00 -7.18
N GLN A 188 -0.80 -19.90 -7.84
CA GLN A 188 -1.04 -21.24 -7.34
C GLN A 188 0.26 -22.02 -7.15
N LYS A 189 1.19 -21.97 -8.11
CA LYS A 189 2.52 -22.58 -8.01
C LYS A 189 3.32 -22.03 -6.82
N CYS A 190 3.18 -20.75 -6.52
CA CYS A 190 3.80 -20.07 -5.38
C CYS A 190 3.04 -20.27 -4.06
N GLY A 191 1.95 -21.04 -4.02
CA GLY A 191 1.13 -21.24 -2.83
C GLY A 191 0.35 -19.99 -2.39
N LYS A 192 0.14 -19.05 -3.30
CA LYS A 192 -0.59 -17.80 -3.05
C LYS A 192 -1.97 -17.82 -3.73
N GLN A 193 -2.88 -17.06 -3.18
CA GLN A 193 -4.18 -16.84 -3.84
C GLN A 193 -4.26 -15.41 -4.38
N PRO A 194 -4.85 -15.18 -5.56
CA PRO A 194 -5.09 -13.85 -6.04
C PRO A 194 -6.09 -13.14 -5.12
N GLY A 195 -5.79 -11.91 -4.74
CA GLY A 195 -6.80 -11.03 -4.16
C GLY A 195 -7.92 -10.79 -5.19
N THR A 196 -9.16 -10.73 -4.74
CA THR A 196 -10.36 -10.63 -5.58
C THR A 196 -10.51 -9.23 -6.20
N GLY A 197 -9.63 -8.85 -7.10
CA GLY A 197 -9.67 -7.57 -7.82
C GLY A 197 -9.61 -7.69 -9.34
N MET A 198 -9.52 -8.93 -9.87
CA MET A 198 -9.61 -9.17 -11.30
C MET A 198 -11.09 -9.29 -11.73
N GLY A 199 -11.79 -8.16 -11.75
CA GLY A 199 -13.13 -8.03 -12.32
C GLY A 199 -13.07 -7.67 -13.78
#